data_86698ad03b198917ef9ba02dd4534957
#
_entry.id   86698ad03b198917ef9ba02dd4534957
#
_cell.length_a   1.000
_cell.length_b   1.000
_cell.length_c   1.000
_cell.angle_alpha   90.00
_cell.angle_beta   90.00
_cell.angle_gamma   90.00
#
_symmetry.space_group_name_H-M   'P 1'
#
loop_
_entity.id
_entity.type
_entity.pdbx_description
1 polymer ?
#
loop_
_entity_poly.entity_id
_entity_poly.type
_entity_poly.pdbx_seq_one_letter_code
_entity_poly.pdbx_strand_id
1 'polypeptide(L)'
;MKKTIFILLTIFCFSLNAQYYSMTYVSVASEDVADFEEKEMKYWSQVAKKNIEKGKQLGWALMQKYGTAGNNDVNYAFVNSYSSLEDMNNGVWQESLEELGYDWSEISTKYEVWENHIYKVQDNIPGDAKVFILNYGRPENLSGFISENKNLWKPFHQQNITSGATGMTTWGIGTKIYPSGQDMASVMTWDGFSNITEALKVLDFDDYVPPSNSRMRFYDPDGFRLRVIWRQLKSVSAEQ
;
A
#
# COMPACT_ATOMS: atom_id res chain seq x y z
N MET A 1 -25.60 -1.95 -38.72
CA MET A 1 -25.54 -2.23 -37.27
C MET A 1 -24.09 -2.03 -36.80
N LYS A 2 -23.78 -0.89 -36.19
CA LYS A 2 -22.44 -0.61 -35.64
C LYS A 2 -22.34 -1.24 -34.25
N LYS A 3 -21.47 -2.26 -34.08
CA LYS A 3 -21.17 -2.84 -32.76
C LYS A 3 -20.24 -1.86 -32.03
N THR A 4 -20.78 -1.16 -31.06
CA THR A 4 -19.98 -0.35 -30.12
C THR A 4 -19.31 -1.32 -29.16
N ILE A 5 -17.99 -1.47 -29.29
CA ILE A 5 -17.17 -2.22 -28.34
C ILE A 5 -16.99 -1.31 -27.14
N PHE A 6 -17.65 -1.63 -26.03
CA PHE A 6 -17.38 -1.04 -24.72
C PHE A 6 -16.05 -1.65 -24.23
N ILE A 7 -14.98 -0.87 -24.31
CA ILE A 7 -13.74 -1.18 -23.60
C ILE A 7 -14.01 -0.83 -22.15
N LEU A 8 -14.26 -1.87 -21.34
CA LEU A 8 -14.32 -1.74 -19.88
C LEU A 8 -12.91 -1.43 -19.39
N LEU A 9 -12.65 -0.17 -19.11
CA LEU A 9 -11.42 0.27 -18.42
C LEU A 9 -11.54 -0.23 -16.97
N THR A 10 -10.85 -1.31 -16.63
CA THR A 10 -10.72 -1.77 -15.25
C THR A 10 -9.90 -0.74 -14.48
N ILE A 11 -10.59 0.17 -13.81
CA ILE A 11 -10.00 1.16 -12.91
C ILE A 11 -9.62 0.40 -11.64
N PHE A 12 -8.33 0.25 -11.42
CA PHE A 12 -7.74 -0.33 -10.21
C PHE A 12 -7.94 0.67 -9.05
N CYS A 13 -9.05 0.56 -8.35
CA CYS A 13 -9.26 1.29 -7.11
C CYS A 13 -8.84 0.38 -5.95
N PHE A 14 -7.88 0.82 -5.11
CA PHE A 14 -7.81 0.29 -3.74
C PHE A 14 -9.23 0.40 -3.18
N SER A 15 -9.78 -0.75 -2.79
CA SER A 15 -11.21 -0.89 -2.49
C SER A 15 -11.70 0.25 -1.62
N LEU A 16 -12.71 0.98 -2.08
CA LEU A 16 -13.41 2.03 -1.30
C LEU A 16 -13.91 1.55 0.07
N ASN A 17 -13.85 0.24 0.33
CA ASN A 17 -14.33 -0.43 1.53
C ASN A 17 -13.20 -1.00 2.43
N ALA A 18 -11.93 -0.89 2.07
CA ALA A 18 -10.86 -1.37 2.93
C ALA A 18 -10.80 -0.51 4.19
N GLN A 19 -11.00 -1.14 5.35
CA GLN A 19 -10.90 -0.48 6.65
C GLN A 19 -9.56 -0.74 7.33
N TYR A 20 -8.91 -1.85 6.95
CA TYR A 20 -7.66 -2.30 7.56
C TYR A 20 -6.67 -2.78 6.50
N TYR A 21 -5.40 -2.48 6.73
CA TYR A 21 -4.28 -3.06 6.00
C TYR A 21 -3.35 -3.79 6.96
N SER A 22 -2.88 -4.97 6.54
CA SER A 22 -1.66 -5.55 7.09
C SER A 22 -0.51 -5.34 6.10
N MET A 23 0.66 -4.95 6.61
CA MET A 23 1.90 -4.86 5.85
C MET A 23 2.93 -5.77 6.52
N THR A 24 3.29 -6.86 5.86
CA THR A 24 4.33 -7.77 6.32
C THR A 24 5.62 -7.44 5.59
N TYR A 25 6.60 -6.94 6.30
CA TYR A 25 7.92 -6.59 5.80
C TYR A 25 8.83 -7.80 5.85
N VAL A 26 9.48 -8.08 4.72
CA VAL A 26 10.32 -9.27 4.59
C VAL A 26 11.67 -8.95 3.95
N SER A 27 12.66 -9.77 4.28
CA SER A 27 13.96 -9.80 3.64
C SER A 27 14.06 -11.07 2.80
N VAL A 28 14.41 -10.91 1.53
CA VAL A 28 14.66 -11.99 0.57
C VAL A 28 16.13 -11.93 0.18
N ALA A 29 16.86 -13.03 0.34
CA ALA A 29 18.27 -13.12 -0.05
C ALA A 29 18.43 -12.95 -1.57
N SER A 30 19.53 -12.36 -2.02
CA SER A 30 19.75 -12.02 -3.44
C SER A 30 19.61 -13.22 -4.37
N GLU A 31 20.07 -14.39 -3.94
CA GLU A 31 20.00 -15.65 -4.66
C GLU A 31 18.58 -16.22 -4.80
N ASP A 32 17.68 -15.87 -3.86
CA ASP A 32 16.29 -16.36 -3.85
C ASP A 32 15.31 -15.38 -4.53
N VAL A 33 15.73 -14.15 -4.89
CA VAL A 33 14.85 -13.09 -5.41
C VAL A 33 14.08 -13.53 -6.66
N ALA A 34 14.75 -14.15 -7.63
CA ALA A 34 14.10 -14.53 -8.88
C ALA A 34 13.00 -15.58 -8.66
N ASP A 35 13.27 -16.61 -7.85
CA ASP A 35 12.30 -17.64 -7.49
C ASP A 35 11.14 -17.06 -6.65
N PHE A 36 11.47 -16.18 -5.70
CA PHE A 36 10.49 -15.48 -4.88
C PHE A 36 9.52 -14.65 -5.74
N GLU A 37 10.02 -13.76 -6.59
CA GLU A 37 9.17 -12.91 -7.43
C GLU A 37 8.32 -13.74 -8.39
N GLU A 38 8.89 -14.76 -9.04
CA GLU A 38 8.13 -15.64 -9.95
C GLU A 38 6.97 -16.31 -9.23
N LYS A 39 7.24 -16.96 -8.08
CA LYS A 39 6.22 -17.71 -7.34
C LYS A 39 5.14 -16.82 -6.74
N GLU A 40 5.54 -15.69 -6.15
CA GLU A 40 4.59 -14.73 -5.58
C GLU A 40 3.67 -14.14 -6.65
N MET A 41 4.23 -13.71 -7.78
CA MET A 41 3.44 -13.13 -8.85
C MET A 41 2.57 -14.12 -9.60
N LYS A 42 2.99 -15.38 -9.70
CA LYS A 42 2.31 -16.41 -10.47
C LYS A 42 1.30 -17.21 -9.64
N TYR A 43 1.70 -17.69 -8.47
CA TYR A 43 0.90 -18.61 -7.67
C TYR A 43 0.19 -17.88 -6.51
N TRP A 44 0.92 -17.17 -5.68
CA TRP A 44 0.35 -16.51 -4.51
C TRP A 44 -0.64 -15.41 -4.86
N SER A 45 -0.45 -14.73 -5.98
CA SER A 45 -1.47 -13.81 -6.51
C SER A 45 -2.80 -14.51 -6.85
N GLN A 46 -2.78 -15.78 -7.28
CA GLN A 46 -3.99 -16.55 -7.56
C GLN A 46 -4.65 -17.01 -6.24
N VAL A 47 -3.86 -17.40 -5.25
CA VAL A 47 -4.36 -17.72 -3.91
C VAL A 47 -5.05 -16.50 -3.29
N ALA A 48 -4.41 -15.32 -3.38
CA ALA A 48 -5.00 -14.08 -2.94
C ALA A 48 -6.30 -13.72 -3.69
N LYS A 49 -6.32 -13.93 -5.02
CA LYS A 49 -7.54 -13.74 -5.82
C LYS A 49 -8.68 -14.65 -5.33
N LYS A 50 -8.37 -15.90 -5.00
CA LYS A 50 -9.35 -16.83 -4.46
C LYS A 50 -9.89 -16.41 -3.09
N ASN A 51 -9.03 -15.88 -2.21
CA ASN A 51 -9.44 -15.29 -0.94
C ASN A 51 -10.40 -14.11 -1.12
N ILE A 52 -10.13 -13.28 -2.15
CA ILE A 52 -10.97 -12.12 -2.51
C ILE A 52 -12.33 -12.60 -3.02
N GLU A 53 -12.37 -13.62 -3.90
CA GLU A 53 -13.61 -14.24 -4.39
C GLU A 53 -14.47 -14.81 -3.25
N LYS A 54 -13.84 -15.31 -2.19
CA LYS A 54 -14.51 -15.79 -0.96
C LYS A 54 -14.98 -14.65 -0.04
N GLY A 55 -14.68 -13.38 -0.35
CA GLY A 55 -15.01 -12.22 0.46
C GLY A 55 -14.22 -12.11 1.77
N LYS A 56 -13.08 -12.83 1.90
CA LYS A 56 -12.24 -12.85 3.10
C LYS A 56 -11.07 -11.87 3.03
N GLN A 57 -10.87 -11.28 1.89
CA GLN A 57 -9.85 -10.28 1.62
C GLN A 57 -10.38 -9.32 0.57
N LEU A 58 -9.94 -8.07 0.58
CA LEU A 58 -10.34 -7.06 -0.42
C LEU A 58 -9.25 -6.80 -1.45
N GLY A 59 -8.00 -7.04 -1.08
CA GLY A 59 -6.87 -6.86 -1.98
C GLY A 59 -5.57 -7.43 -1.42
N TRP A 60 -4.65 -7.72 -2.32
CA TRP A 60 -3.30 -8.16 -2.04
C TRP A 60 -2.34 -7.45 -3.00
N ALA A 61 -1.16 -7.08 -2.51
CA ALA A 61 -0.08 -6.58 -3.35
C ALA A 61 1.28 -7.06 -2.84
N LEU A 62 2.17 -7.36 -3.80
CA LEU A 62 3.60 -7.52 -3.58
C LEU A 62 4.30 -6.22 -3.92
N MET A 63 5.02 -5.69 -2.94
CA MET A 63 5.76 -4.45 -3.03
C MET A 63 7.26 -4.70 -2.90
N GLN A 64 8.08 -4.01 -3.72
CA GLN A 64 9.54 -4.02 -3.64
C GLN A 64 10.04 -2.64 -3.18
N LYS A 65 10.89 -2.61 -2.16
CA LYS A 65 11.52 -1.38 -1.69
C LYS A 65 12.51 -0.84 -2.73
N TYR A 66 12.40 0.43 -3.08
CA TYR A 66 13.30 1.04 -4.05
C TYR A 66 14.67 1.33 -3.43
N GLY A 67 15.73 0.97 -4.17
CA GLY A 67 17.11 1.26 -3.78
C GLY A 67 17.74 0.24 -2.84
N THR A 68 17.05 -0.85 -2.51
CA THR A 68 17.63 -1.97 -1.76
C THR A 68 17.91 -3.13 -2.70
N ALA A 69 19.12 -3.62 -2.66
CA ALA A 69 19.55 -4.80 -3.39
C ALA A 69 20.51 -5.58 -2.49
N GLY A 70 20.00 -6.38 -1.57
CA GLY A 70 20.91 -7.18 -0.80
C GLY A 70 20.38 -7.72 0.51
N ASN A 71 21.15 -8.65 1.03
CA ASN A 71 20.94 -9.38 2.27
C ASN A 71 20.95 -8.43 3.47
N ASN A 72 20.16 -8.71 4.47
CA ASN A 72 20.09 -8.02 5.76
C ASN A 72 19.34 -6.68 5.81
N ASP A 73 18.46 -6.40 4.86
CA ASP A 73 17.49 -5.31 4.96
C ASP A 73 16.12 -5.75 4.42
N VAL A 74 15.07 -5.10 4.88
CA VAL A 74 13.75 -5.26 4.30
C VAL A 74 13.77 -4.79 2.86
N ASN A 75 13.48 -5.69 1.94
CA ASN A 75 13.45 -5.41 0.50
C ASN A 75 12.09 -5.66 -0.15
N TYR A 76 11.18 -6.41 0.50
CA TYR A 76 9.82 -6.63 0.05
C TYR A 76 8.81 -6.40 1.17
N ALA A 77 7.57 -6.18 0.76
CA ALA A 77 6.42 -6.15 1.65
C ALA A 77 5.19 -6.77 0.98
N PHE A 78 4.45 -7.56 1.74
CA PHE A 78 3.09 -7.96 1.38
C PHE A 78 2.11 -6.97 1.97
N VAL A 79 1.21 -6.46 1.15
CA VAL A 79 0.11 -5.58 1.58
C VAL A 79 -1.20 -6.31 1.37
N ASN A 80 -1.92 -6.55 2.46
CA ASN A 80 -3.25 -7.15 2.40
C ASN A 80 -4.29 -6.16 2.92
N SER A 81 -5.44 -6.07 2.27
CA SER A 81 -6.55 -5.21 2.68
C SER A 81 -7.78 -6.02 3.06
N TYR A 82 -8.46 -5.56 4.12
CA TYR A 82 -9.60 -6.26 4.73
C TYR A 82 -10.73 -5.29 5.09
N SER A 83 -11.95 -5.81 5.14
CA SER A 83 -13.13 -5.08 5.61
C SER A 83 -13.19 -4.95 7.13
N SER A 84 -12.63 -5.93 7.84
CA SER A 84 -12.65 -6.04 9.30
C SER A 84 -11.38 -6.68 9.86
N LEU A 85 -11.15 -6.52 11.17
CA LEU A 85 -10.10 -7.25 11.89
C LEU A 85 -10.42 -8.74 11.99
N GLU A 86 -11.70 -9.09 11.98
CA GLU A 86 -12.15 -10.49 12.01
C GLU A 86 -11.75 -11.21 10.72
N ASP A 87 -11.98 -10.62 9.54
CA ASP A 87 -11.55 -11.19 8.27
C ASP A 87 -10.03 -11.32 8.19
N MET A 88 -9.30 -10.35 8.74
CA MET A 88 -7.84 -10.40 8.81
C MET A 88 -7.33 -11.61 9.60
N ASN A 89 -8.03 -11.99 10.70
CA ASN A 89 -7.63 -13.10 11.56
C ASN A 89 -8.15 -14.46 11.07
N ASN A 90 -9.21 -14.48 10.26
CA ASN A 90 -9.83 -15.70 9.73
C ASN A 90 -9.30 -15.99 8.31
N GLY A 91 -7.98 -16.06 8.17
CA GLY A 91 -7.34 -16.32 6.89
C GLY A 91 -7.72 -17.68 6.32
N VAL A 92 -8.03 -17.72 5.02
CA VAL A 92 -8.39 -18.92 4.25
C VAL A 92 -7.31 -19.30 3.24
N TRP A 93 -6.07 -18.92 3.52
CA TRP A 93 -4.94 -19.13 2.60
C TRP A 93 -4.73 -20.62 2.27
N GLN A 94 -4.72 -21.46 3.30
CA GLN A 94 -4.54 -22.91 3.13
C GLN A 94 -5.68 -23.54 2.33
N GLU A 95 -6.94 -23.20 2.65
CA GLU A 95 -8.11 -23.67 1.94
C GLU A 95 -8.10 -23.25 0.46
N SER A 96 -7.73 -21.99 0.18
CA SER A 96 -7.66 -21.47 -1.18
C SER A 96 -6.52 -22.11 -1.99
N LEU A 97 -5.41 -22.46 -1.34
CA LEU A 97 -4.30 -23.17 -1.94
C LEU A 97 -4.72 -24.59 -2.33
N GLU A 98 -5.41 -25.32 -1.44
CA GLU A 98 -5.94 -26.66 -1.70
C GLU A 98 -6.96 -26.67 -2.83
N GLU A 99 -7.89 -25.69 -2.87
CA GLU A 99 -8.85 -25.56 -3.96
C GLU A 99 -8.22 -25.30 -5.32
N LEU A 100 -7.06 -24.62 -5.36
CA LEU A 100 -6.31 -24.38 -6.58
C LEU A 100 -5.44 -25.59 -6.99
N GLY A 101 -5.32 -26.60 -6.11
CA GLY A 101 -4.53 -27.79 -6.36
C GLY A 101 -3.02 -27.54 -6.37
N TYR A 102 -2.55 -26.48 -5.69
CA TYR A 102 -1.13 -26.19 -5.60
C TYR A 102 -0.47 -27.00 -4.49
N ASP A 103 0.70 -27.58 -4.79
CA ASP A 103 1.54 -28.22 -3.79
C ASP A 103 2.42 -27.17 -3.10
N TRP A 104 2.40 -27.15 -1.77
CA TRP A 104 3.22 -26.23 -0.99
C TRP A 104 4.70 -26.31 -1.34
N SER A 105 5.23 -27.51 -1.58
CA SER A 105 6.63 -27.69 -1.91
C SER A 105 7.05 -27.03 -3.23
N GLU A 106 6.10 -26.85 -4.16
CA GLU A 106 6.34 -26.23 -5.47
C GLU A 106 6.27 -24.72 -5.41
N ILE A 107 5.39 -24.16 -4.55
CA ILE A 107 5.09 -22.73 -4.52
C ILE A 107 5.68 -21.98 -3.31
N SER A 108 6.24 -22.72 -2.34
CA SER A 108 6.87 -22.07 -1.17
C SER A 108 8.03 -21.18 -1.58
N THR A 109 8.14 -20.04 -0.92
CA THR A 109 9.18 -19.03 -1.12
C THR A 109 10.02 -18.86 0.15
N LYS A 110 11.26 -18.43 -0.01
CA LYS A 110 12.17 -18.20 1.10
C LYS A 110 12.27 -16.71 1.40
N TYR A 111 11.98 -16.34 2.63
CA TYR A 111 12.16 -14.99 3.15
C TYR A 111 12.19 -15.00 4.68
N GLU A 112 12.74 -13.95 5.26
CA GLU A 112 12.65 -13.68 6.70
C GLU A 112 11.61 -12.59 6.94
N VAL A 113 10.69 -12.83 7.88
CA VAL A 113 9.73 -11.82 8.32
C VAL A 113 10.41 -10.92 9.35
N TRP A 114 10.46 -9.62 9.07
CA TRP A 114 10.99 -8.62 9.99
C TRP A 114 9.90 -8.08 10.91
N GLU A 115 8.82 -7.60 10.33
CA GLU A 115 7.71 -6.99 11.06
C GLU A 115 6.39 -7.20 10.33
N ASN A 116 5.31 -7.21 11.08
CA ASN A 116 3.96 -7.14 10.54
C ASN A 116 3.24 -5.95 11.16
N HIS A 117 2.87 -4.98 10.33
CA HIS A 117 2.17 -3.78 10.76
C HIS A 117 0.69 -3.85 10.38
N ILE A 118 -0.17 -3.46 11.29
CA ILE A 118 -1.61 -3.35 11.07
C ILE A 118 -2.02 -1.88 11.14
N TYR A 119 -2.70 -1.41 10.09
CA TYR A 119 -3.20 -0.05 9.98
C TYR A 119 -4.72 -0.03 9.84
N LYS A 120 -5.35 0.93 10.51
CA LYS A 120 -6.74 1.32 10.24
C LYS A 120 -6.74 2.48 9.26
N VAL A 121 -7.43 2.32 8.13
CA VAL A 121 -7.61 3.40 7.16
C VAL A 121 -8.44 4.51 7.77
N GLN A 122 -7.96 5.74 7.66
CA GLN A 122 -8.66 6.92 8.12
C GLN A 122 -9.35 7.66 6.97
N ASP A 123 -8.70 7.71 5.81
CA ASP A 123 -9.26 8.24 4.57
C ASP A 123 -8.36 7.91 3.37
N ASN A 124 -8.90 7.98 2.15
CA ASN A 124 -8.14 7.79 0.93
C ASN A 124 -8.77 8.46 -0.29
N ILE A 125 -7.98 8.61 -1.34
CA ILE A 125 -8.39 8.91 -2.71
C ILE A 125 -7.99 7.68 -3.52
N PRO A 126 -8.96 6.92 -4.05
CA PRO A 126 -8.66 5.73 -4.85
C PRO A 126 -8.00 6.12 -6.18
N GLY A 127 -7.16 5.23 -6.70
CA GLY A 127 -6.50 5.40 -7.99
C GLY A 127 -5.50 4.29 -8.26
N ASP A 128 -5.06 4.18 -9.51
CA ASP A 128 -4.06 3.21 -9.92
C ASP A 128 -2.65 3.81 -9.75
N ALA A 129 -1.76 3.06 -9.13
CA ALA A 129 -0.37 3.46 -8.94
C ALA A 129 0.57 2.26 -9.05
N LYS A 130 1.77 2.51 -9.57
CA LYS A 130 2.86 1.52 -9.65
C LYS A 130 3.98 1.79 -8.65
N VAL A 131 4.02 3.00 -8.12
CA VAL A 131 5.04 3.45 -7.18
C VAL A 131 4.35 4.20 -6.06
N PHE A 132 4.77 3.96 -4.83
CA PHE A 132 4.24 4.60 -3.64
C PHE A 132 5.36 5.20 -2.82
N ILE A 133 5.16 6.43 -2.34
CA ILE A 133 5.91 6.96 -1.21
C ILE A 133 5.11 6.65 0.05
N LEU A 134 5.67 5.88 0.96
CA LEU A 134 5.10 5.67 2.29
C LEU A 134 5.79 6.61 3.27
N ASN A 135 5.00 7.45 3.91
CA ASN A 135 5.47 8.46 4.85
C ASN A 135 5.05 8.05 6.26
N TYR A 136 6.03 7.75 7.10
CA TYR A 136 5.82 7.31 8.49
C TYR A 136 5.99 8.46 9.44
N GLY A 137 4.93 8.80 10.18
CA GLY A 137 4.90 9.93 11.10
C GLY A 137 4.52 9.53 12.53
N ARG A 138 4.85 10.41 13.46
CA ARG A 138 4.45 10.30 14.86
C ARG A 138 4.01 11.66 15.39
N PRO A 139 2.85 12.16 14.93
CA PRO A 139 2.37 13.47 15.36
C PRO A 139 2.11 13.51 16.86
N GLU A 140 2.50 14.61 17.49
CA GLU A 140 2.20 14.90 18.90
C GLU A 140 0.69 15.05 19.13
N ASN A 141 -0.01 15.63 18.14
CA ASN A 141 -1.46 15.72 18.13
C ASN A 141 -2.05 14.88 16.99
N LEU A 142 -2.22 13.59 17.25
CA LEU A 142 -2.73 12.63 16.29
C LEU A 142 -4.11 13.00 15.72
N SER A 143 -5.04 13.44 16.58
CA SER A 143 -6.39 13.80 16.13
C SER A 143 -6.41 15.05 15.25
N GLY A 144 -5.62 16.06 15.57
CA GLY A 144 -5.42 17.26 14.74
C GLY A 144 -4.79 16.92 13.39
N PHE A 145 -3.75 16.07 13.39
CA PHE A 145 -3.09 15.56 12.18
C PHE A 145 -4.06 14.85 11.24
N ILE A 146 -4.86 13.90 11.77
CA ILE A 146 -5.85 13.17 10.97
C ILE A 146 -6.93 14.11 10.44
N SER A 147 -7.43 15.02 11.29
CA SER A 147 -8.47 15.98 10.90
C SER A 147 -8.01 16.89 9.76
N GLU A 148 -6.78 17.42 9.84
CA GLU A 148 -6.23 18.26 8.76
C GLU A 148 -6.00 17.47 7.47
N ASN A 149 -5.51 16.23 7.57
CA ASN A 149 -5.36 15.37 6.41
C ASN A 149 -6.71 15.16 5.68
N LYS A 150 -7.79 14.91 6.42
CA LYS A 150 -9.14 14.73 5.84
C LYS A 150 -9.72 16.01 5.23
N ASN A 151 -9.56 17.14 5.93
CA ASN A 151 -10.31 18.35 5.60
C ASN A 151 -9.54 19.36 4.74
N LEU A 152 -8.21 19.27 4.69
CA LEU A 152 -7.36 20.16 3.90
C LEU A 152 -6.53 19.40 2.88
N TRP A 153 -5.75 18.39 3.31
CA TRP A 153 -4.82 17.70 2.43
C TRP A 153 -5.50 16.80 1.43
N LYS A 154 -6.55 16.05 1.81
CA LYS A 154 -7.30 15.24 0.85
C LYS A 154 -7.91 16.06 -0.30
N PRO A 155 -8.64 17.17 -0.05
CA PRO A 155 -9.11 18.04 -1.14
C PRO A 155 -7.98 18.61 -2.00
N PHE A 156 -6.86 19.00 -1.40
CA PHE A 156 -5.68 19.47 -2.11
C PHE A 156 -5.10 18.39 -3.03
N HIS A 157 -4.89 17.18 -2.53
CA HIS A 157 -4.42 16.06 -3.34
C HIS A 157 -5.43 15.67 -4.42
N GLN A 158 -6.72 15.69 -4.12
CA GLN A 158 -7.76 15.41 -5.11
C GLN A 158 -7.70 16.40 -6.28
N GLN A 159 -7.50 17.68 -5.99
CA GLN A 159 -7.34 18.71 -7.02
C GLN A 159 -6.07 18.45 -7.85
N ASN A 160 -4.94 18.15 -7.24
CA ASN A 160 -3.68 17.87 -7.92
C ASN A 160 -3.77 16.60 -8.79
N ILE A 161 -4.42 15.55 -8.31
CA ILE A 161 -4.66 14.33 -9.07
C ILE A 161 -5.54 14.63 -10.30
N THR A 162 -6.63 15.38 -10.10
CA THR A 162 -7.57 15.72 -11.18
C THR A 162 -6.93 16.59 -12.26
N SER A 163 -6.05 17.51 -11.86
CA SER A 163 -5.35 18.42 -12.78
C SER A 163 -4.08 17.81 -13.39
N GLY A 164 -3.56 16.70 -12.84
CA GLY A 164 -2.28 16.11 -13.22
C GLY A 164 -1.06 16.93 -12.78
N ALA A 165 -1.22 17.88 -11.85
CA ALA A 165 -0.16 18.84 -11.49
C ALA A 165 1.06 18.20 -10.82
N THR A 166 0.89 17.09 -10.08
CA THR A 166 1.97 16.46 -9.31
C THR A 166 2.34 15.05 -9.77
N GLY A 167 1.71 14.54 -10.84
CA GLY A 167 1.87 13.14 -11.25
C GLY A 167 1.32 12.09 -10.26
N MET A 168 0.76 12.53 -9.13
CA MET A 168 0.09 11.68 -8.14
C MET A 168 -1.18 11.10 -8.74
N THR A 169 -1.49 9.84 -8.41
CA THR A 169 -2.67 9.12 -8.90
C THR A 169 -3.58 8.61 -7.79
N THR A 170 -3.05 8.45 -6.59
CA THR A 170 -3.79 8.02 -5.39
C THR A 170 -3.13 8.59 -4.14
N TRP A 171 -3.91 8.70 -3.08
CA TRP A 171 -3.45 9.18 -1.78
C TRP A 171 -4.22 8.50 -0.66
N GLY A 172 -3.63 8.43 0.54
CA GLY A 172 -4.38 8.02 1.72
C GLY A 172 -3.60 8.14 3.02
N ILE A 173 -4.33 7.88 4.11
CA ILE A 173 -3.83 7.94 5.49
C ILE A 173 -4.38 6.78 6.31
N GLY A 174 -3.52 6.16 7.10
CA GLY A 174 -3.86 5.13 8.08
C GLY A 174 -3.20 5.39 9.43
N THR A 175 -3.89 4.99 10.51
CA THR A 175 -3.31 4.93 11.85
C THR A 175 -2.82 3.53 12.14
N LYS A 176 -1.60 3.41 12.69
CA LYS A 176 -1.03 2.12 13.06
C LYS A 176 -1.68 1.61 14.35
N ILE A 177 -2.20 0.37 14.28
CA ILE A 177 -2.77 -0.34 15.44
C ILE A 177 -1.69 -1.20 16.10
N TYR A 178 -0.86 -1.87 15.29
CA TYR A 178 0.15 -2.82 15.76
C TYR A 178 1.37 -2.83 14.82
N PRO A 179 2.60 -3.00 15.33
CA PRO A 179 2.98 -2.80 16.73
C PRO A 179 2.89 -1.31 17.13
N SER A 180 2.71 -1.05 18.41
CA SER A 180 2.64 0.30 18.96
C SER A 180 3.68 0.49 20.05
N GLY A 181 4.29 1.68 20.11
CA GLY A 181 5.33 2.00 21.10
C GLY A 181 5.72 3.47 21.04
N GLN A 182 6.43 3.95 22.08
CA GLN A 182 6.77 5.37 22.19
C GLN A 182 7.65 5.87 21.03
N ASP A 183 8.51 5.00 20.48
CA ASP A 183 9.46 5.38 19.41
C ASP A 183 9.01 4.95 18.02
N MET A 184 7.81 4.39 17.91
CA MET A 184 7.25 3.93 16.64
C MET A 184 6.40 4.99 15.97
N ALA A 185 6.38 5.00 14.63
CA ALA A 185 5.41 5.77 13.87
C ALA A 185 3.99 5.32 14.23
N SER A 186 3.09 6.27 14.48
CA SER A 186 1.68 6.03 14.79
C SER A 186 0.74 6.22 13.60
N VAL A 187 1.25 6.86 12.54
CA VAL A 187 0.55 7.08 11.28
C VAL A 187 1.42 6.70 10.09
N MET A 188 0.75 6.38 9.01
CA MET A 188 1.35 6.26 7.68
C MET A 188 0.43 6.99 6.69
N THR A 189 1.00 7.87 5.86
CA THR A 189 0.33 8.32 4.64
C THR A 189 0.99 7.65 3.44
N TRP A 190 0.23 7.49 2.36
CA TRP A 190 0.77 7.01 1.10
C TRP A 190 0.41 7.94 -0.03
N ASP A 191 1.39 8.18 -0.88
CA ASP A 191 1.28 8.95 -2.11
C ASP A 191 1.59 8.01 -3.27
N GLY A 192 0.65 7.77 -4.17
CA GLY A 192 0.84 6.84 -5.29
C GLY A 192 1.05 7.56 -6.61
N PHE A 193 1.92 6.98 -7.45
CA PHE A 193 2.37 7.54 -8.72
C PHE A 193 2.39 6.47 -9.82
N SER A 194 2.32 6.90 -11.08
CA SER A 194 2.44 6.00 -12.22
C SER A 194 3.87 5.48 -12.44
N ASN A 195 4.90 6.23 -12.01
CA ASN A 195 6.31 5.88 -12.17
C ASN A 195 7.20 6.53 -11.10
N ILE A 196 8.46 6.05 -11.06
CA ILE A 196 9.46 6.48 -10.07
C ILE A 196 9.87 7.94 -10.22
N THR A 197 9.91 8.47 -11.44
CA THR A 197 10.33 9.85 -11.68
C THR A 197 9.39 10.84 -11.04
N GLU A 198 8.08 10.61 -11.15
CA GLU A 198 7.07 11.46 -10.52
C GLU A 198 7.15 11.40 -8.98
N ALA A 199 7.42 10.22 -8.43
CA ALA A 199 7.63 10.08 -6.98
C ALA A 199 8.89 10.84 -6.51
N LEU A 200 9.99 10.76 -7.25
CA LEU A 200 11.23 11.46 -6.90
C LEU A 200 11.09 12.98 -7.00
N LYS A 201 10.37 13.52 -7.98
CA LYS A 201 10.08 14.96 -8.09
C LYS A 201 9.38 15.50 -6.84
N VAL A 202 8.42 14.74 -6.28
CA VAL A 202 7.72 15.16 -5.04
C VAL A 202 8.65 15.12 -3.83
N LEU A 203 9.66 14.23 -3.81
CA LEU A 203 10.65 14.19 -2.73
C LEU A 203 11.73 15.26 -2.86
N ASP A 204 11.98 15.77 -4.05
CA ASP A 204 12.95 16.83 -4.32
C ASP A 204 12.47 18.22 -3.84
N PHE A 205 11.19 18.40 -3.60
CA PHE A 205 10.55 19.60 -3.05
C PHE A 205 10.62 20.87 -3.92
N ASP A 206 11.29 20.88 -5.05
CA ASP A 206 11.48 22.11 -5.82
C ASP A 206 10.17 22.72 -6.34
N ASP A 207 9.17 21.90 -6.63
CA ASP A 207 7.88 22.32 -7.18
C ASP A 207 6.68 22.06 -6.23
N TYR A 208 6.92 21.54 -5.03
CA TYR A 208 5.83 21.19 -4.11
C TYR A 208 5.45 22.36 -3.20
N VAL A 209 4.33 23.00 -3.48
CA VAL A 209 3.79 24.09 -2.67
C VAL A 209 2.63 23.56 -1.80
N PRO A 210 2.82 23.39 -0.49
CA PRO A 210 1.76 22.93 0.40
C PRO A 210 0.65 24.00 0.56
N PRO A 211 -0.55 23.60 1.00
CA PRO A 211 -1.60 24.57 1.31
C PRO A 211 -1.12 25.61 2.32
N SER A 212 -1.27 26.90 2.00
CA SER A 212 -0.75 28.02 2.82
C SER A 212 -1.37 28.11 4.21
N ASN A 213 -2.56 27.53 4.41
CA ASN A 213 -3.28 27.47 5.69
C ASN A 213 -3.03 26.16 6.46
N SER A 214 -2.07 25.34 6.04
CA SER A 214 -1.71 24.11 6.74
C SER A 214 -1.11 24.41 8.12
N ARG A 215 -1.56 23.64 9.10
CA ARG A 215 -1.07 23.64 10.47
C ARG A 215 -0.33 22.35 10.83
N MET A 216 0.11 21.58 9.81
CA MET A 216 0.80 20.31 10.01
C MET A 216 1.98 20.40 10.98
N ARG A 217 2.80 21.46 10.86
CA ARG A 217 3.93 21.69 11.77
C ARG A 217 3.53 21.91 13.24
N PHE A 218 2.27 22.25 13.48
CA PHE A 218 1.74 22.37 14.85
C PHE A 218 1.33 21.01 15.41
N TYR A 219 0.85 20.08 14.54
CA TYR A 219 0.42 18.76 14.95
C TYR A 219 1.59 17.75 14.95
N ASP A 220 2.53 17.93 14.04
CA ASP A 220 3.70 17.08 13.81
C ASP A 220 4.94 17.97 13.58
N PRO A 221 5.50 18.57 14.64
CA PRO A 221 6.60 19.51 14.52
C PRO A 221 7.86 18.87 13.93
N ASP A 222 8.10 17.59 14.20
CA ASP A 222 9.25 16.85 13.68
C ASP A 222 9.05 16.38 12.22
N GLY A 223 7.81 16.34 11.75
CA GLY A 223 7.45 15.84 10.43
C GLY A 223 7.57 14.33 10.29
N PHE A 224 7.59 13.86 9.06
CA PHE A 224 7.74 12.43 8.80
C PHE A 224 9.13 11.93 9.17
N ARG A 225 9.19 10.93 10.05
CA ARG A 225 10.43 10.30 10.51
C ARG A 225 11.15 9.51 9.43
N LEU A 226 10.38 8.96 8.49
CA LEU A 226 10.87 8.14 7.39
C LEU A 226 9.95 8.27 6.18
N ARG A 227 10.53 8.40 5.00
CA ARG A 227 9.83 8.37 3.72
C ARG A 227 10.52 7.32 2.85
N VAL A 228 9.77 6.33 2.38
CA VAL A 228 10.33 5.20 1.63
C VAL A 228 9.54 5.02 0.34
N ILE A 229 10.26 4.79 -0.75
CA ILE A 229 9.63 4.46 -2.04
C ILE A 229 9.49 2.95 -2.17
N TRP A 230 8.31 2.53 -2.60
CA TRP A 230 7.96 1.15 -2.90
C TRP A 230 7.42 1.03 -4.32
N ARG A 231 7.84 -0.02 -5.04
CA ARG A 231 7.28 -0.40 -6.33
C ARG A 231 6.27 -1.51 -6.13
N GLN A 232 5.10 -1.40 -6.75
CA GLN A 232 4.13 -2.48 -6.81
C GLN A 232 4.51 -3.42 -7.96
N LEU A 233 4.93 -4.63 -7.65
CA LEU A 233 5.28 -5.65 -8.64
C LEU A 233 4.02 -6.35 -9.17
N LYS A 234 3.09 -6.66 -8.26
CA LYS A 234 1.83 -7.33 -8.55
C LYS A 234 0.77 -6.90 -7.55
N SER A 235 -0.47 -6.85 -8.01
CA SER A 235 -1.63 -6.69 -7.13
C SER A 235 -2.85 -7.41 -7.70
N VAL A 236 -3.76 -7.77 -6.82
CA VAL A 236 -5.09 -8.28 -7.10
C VAL A 236 -6.08 -7.62 -6.13
N SER A 237 -7.26 -7.28 -6.61
CA SER A 237 -8.34 -6.70 -5.80
C SER A 237 -9.69 -7.21 -6.28
N ALA A 238 -10.71 -7.05 -5.45
CA ALA A 238 -12.08 -7.30 -5.87
C ALA A 238 -12.41 -6.42 -7.08
N GLU A 239 -13.00 -7.00 -8.11
CA GLU A 239 -13.59 -6.23 -9.22
C GLU A 239 -14.75 -5.43 -8.65
N GLN A 240 -14.79 -4.14 -8.97
CA GLN A 240 -15.90 -3.24 -8.61
C GLN A 240 -16.94 -3.20 -9.74
#